data_e25c4b67b775ba8d36b6fd0e34d02777
#
_entry.id   e25c4b67b775ba8d36b6fd0e34d02777
#
_cell.length_a   1.000
_cell.length_b   1.000
_cell.length_c   1.000
_cell.angle_alpha   90.00
_cell.angle_beta   90.00
_cell.angle_gamma   90.00
#
_symmetry.space_group_name_H-M   'P 1'
#
loop_
_entity.id
_entity.type
_entity.pdbx_description
1 polymer ?
#
loop_
_entity_poly.entity_id
_entity_poly.type
_entity_poly.pdbx_seq_one_letter_code
_entity_poly.pdbx_strand_id
1 'polypeptide(L)'
;MNSTFTLVIPTYNSSCYVEELLDSALKLNNLTEVIITDDNSNKENTELLDKIVNSNKYANLNIKLYKNKNNLGGFRNKLNGVELSSNNLIYQVDSDNVISKKTIRFLNNKKNLRLINKGELYLPSKIRLFRKFKLIESLLFYRNNDVLFTKKNKFMSIYDVKKELNSDLNSFKDRTLKSILNIGNPIFLKKDYIDFCKEGLDLQIDISAGDAIALSYFYLKNNGKIVFNKNLSHFHRMRDDSYWHTGGEQSKKADLHFLNKIIEYNMFKKSSRQKAYFITYGTKNFRVAKSHLISVAKESGLFEKVIGFNQKSLSNEFKEKFEEILKSPRGAGYWIWKHEIISNVLESINENDLVIYSDSGSSFNYFAKQRFNQYLEILNNSDYGNFRIECESVHKENKWTTSELFEYFNVDIKSSIAKSTQLEATHIIFKKNTHTNDYLNEYKKLLNKDPYLITDKYNSFGQGESFKENRHDQSIFSLLSKIYGGEIVSNETHFMDKRNDQLNYPFLAVRKHGHGLKDSVKFLINYKNIKYSPVYFQ
;
A
#
# COMPACT_ATOMS: atom_id res chain seq x y z
N MET A 1 -17.24 17.63 7.70
CA MET A 1 -16.07 17.28 6.87
C MET A 1 -15.64 18.53 6.11
N ASN A 2 -14.33 18.86 6.20
CA ASN A 2 -13.79 20.14 5.83
C ASN A 2 -13.98 20.47 4.34
N SER A 3 -14.78 21.48 4.07
CA SER A 3 -14.89 22.07 2.72
C SER A 3 -14.17 23.43 2.63
N THR A 4 -13.48 23.82 3.68
CA THR A 4 -12.71 25.06 3.81
C THR A 4 -11.30 24.79 4.31
N PHE A 5 -10.38 25.74 4.10
CA PHE A 5 -8.99 25.58 4.50
C PHE A 5 -8.35 26.91 4.91
N THR A 6 -7.23 26.82 5.63
CA THR A 6 -6.35 27.95 5.94
C THR A 6 -5.17 27.96 4.97
N LEU A 7 -4.81 29.13 4.47
CA LEU A 7 -3.55 29.39 3.78
C LEU A 7 -2.51 29.86 4.80
N VAL A 8 -1.42 29.10 4.96
CA VAL A 8 -0.29 29.47 5.82
C VAL A 8 0.85 30.00 4.97
N ILE A 9 1.31 31.20 5.26
CA ILE A 9 2.36 31.93 4.54
C ILE A 9 3.51 32.25 5.50
N PRO A 10 4.55 31.43 5.57
CA PRO A 10 5.77 31.77 6.29
C PRO A 10 6.56 32.82 5.50
N THR A 11 7.09 33.85 6.18
CA THR A 11 7.89 34.89 5.55
C THR A 11 9.10 35.27 6.40
N TYR A 12 10.19 35.61 5.74
CA TYR A 12 11.39 36.19 6.32
C TYR A 12 12.10 37.05 5.27
N ASN A 13 12.21 38.33 5.50
CA ASN A 13 12.81 39.34 4.60
C ASN A 13 12.35 39.20 3.13
N SER A 14 11.05 38.89 2.93
CA SER A 14 10.46 38.62 1.62
C SER A 14 9.06 39.27 1.43
N SER A 15 8.76 40.25 2.21
CA SER A 15 7.46 40.93 2.23
C SER A 15 7.05 41.51 0.88
N CYS A 16 8.01 41.95 0.06
CA CYS A 16 7.78 42.48 -1.29
C CYS A 16 7.11 41.48 -2.26
N TYR A 17 7.10 40.19 -1.95
CA TYR A 17 6.46 39.16 -2.77
C TYR A 17 5.08 38.73 -2.26
N VAL A 18 4.76 39.06 -1.00
CA VAL A 18 3.51 38.60 -0.34
C VAL A 18 2.28 39.14 -1.09
N GLU A 19 2.36 40.35 -1.66
CA GLU A 19 1.27 40.93 -2.41
C GLU A 19 0.85 40.10 -3.63
N GLU A 20 1.81 39.60 -4.43
CA GLU A 20 1.50 38.72 -5.57
C GLU A 20 0.86 37.40 -5.13
N LEU A 21 1.30 36.87 -4.00
CA LEU A 21 0.71 35.66 -3.44
C LEU A 21 -0.74 35.91 -3.00
N LEU A 22 -1.01 36.99 -2.27
CA LEU A 22 -2.34 37.38 -1.83
C LEU A 22 -3.28 37.67 -3.02
N ASP A 23 -2.78 38.25 -4.11
CA ASP A 23 -3.54 38.46 -5.36
C ASP A 23 -3.99 37.14 -5.98
N SER A 24 -3.19 36.09 -5.83
CA SER A 24 -3.60 34.76 -6.24
C SER A 24 -4.59 34.12 -5.25
N ALA A 25 -4.46 34.43 -3.95
CA ALA A 25 -5.31 33.91 -2.89
C ALA A 25 -6.74 34.49 -2.94
N LEU A 26 -6.92 35.74 -3.39
CA LEU A 26 -8.24 36.35 -3.62
C LEU A 26 -9.16 35.52 -4.54
N LYS A 27 -8.60 34.61 -5.35
CA LYS A 27 -9.33 33.74 -6.28
C LYS A 27 -9.75 32.41 -5.66
N LEU A 28 -9.51 32.21 -4.37
CA LEU A 28 -9.78 30.97 -3.64
C LEU A 28 -11.11 31.04 -2.89
N ASN A 29 -12.16 30.43 -3.41
CA ASN A 29 -13.53 30.52 -2.87
C ASN A 29 -13.73 29.76 -1.55
N ASN A 30 -12.89 28.72 -1.27
CA ASN A 30 -13.00 27.91 -0.06
C ASN A 30 -11.95 28.29 1.01
N LEU A 31 -11.20 29.35 0.77
CA LEU A 31 -10.27 29.95 1.72
C LEU A 31 -11.06 30.75 2.78
N THR A 32 -10.89 30.44 4.05
CA THR A 32 -11.58 31.12 5.14
C THR A 32 -10.63 31.87 6.08
N GLU A 33 -9.33 31.61 5.98
CA GLU A 33 -8.33 32.18 6.84
C GLU A 33 -6.97 32.21 6.15
N VAL A 34 -6.24 33.30 6.30
CA VAL A 34 -4.83 33.42 5.90
C VAL A 34 -4.01 33.70 7.15
N ILE A 35 -3.05 32.84 7.45
CA ILE A 35 -2.06 33.03 8.53
C ILE A 35 -0.74 33.41 7.90
N ILE A 36 -0.24 34.59 8.23
CA ILE A 36 1.11 35.02 7.86
C ILE A 36 1.98 34.99 9.11
N THR A 37 3.09 34.27 9.07
CA THR A 37 4.06 34.18 10.16
C THR A 37 5.37 34.82 9.71
N ASP A 38 5.68 36.00 10.29
CA ASP A 38 6.92 36.70 10.05
C ASP A 38 8.00 36.25 11.03
N ASP A 39 9.09 35.74 10.51
CA ASP A 39 10.18 35.13 11.29
C ASP A 39 11.20 36.18 11.76
N ASN A 40 10.73 37.29 12.34
CA ASN A 40 11.57 38.37 12.79
C ASN A 40 12.34 39.04 11.64
N SER A 41 11.61 39.45 10.61
CA SER A 41 12.16 40.21 9.48
C SER A 41 12.69 41.58 9.91
N ASN A 42 13.55 42.18 9.09
CA ASN A 42 14.02 43.54 9.32
C ASN A 42 12.87 44.56 9.26
N LYS A 43 13.13 45.77 9.76
CA LYS A 43 12.13 46.84 9.94
C LYS A 43 11.42 47.19 8.64
N GLU A 44 12.15 47.31 7.53
CA GLU A 44 11.58 47.65 6.21
C GLU A 44 10.56 46.60 5.74
N ASN A 45 10.92 45.29 5.85
CA ASN A 45 10.03 44.21 5.49
C ASN A 45 8.81 44.14 6.41
N THR A 46 8.99 44.35 7.71
CA THR A 46 7.89 44.35 8.69
C THR A 46 6.91 45.46 8.43
N GLU A 47 7.37 46.70 8.17
CA GLU A 47 6.53 47.84 7.84
C GLU A 47 5.78 47.65 6.51
N LEU A 48 6.43 47.11 5.51
CA LEU A 48 5.80 46.76 4.24
C LEU A 48 4.71 45.70 4.44
N LEU A 49 4.97 44.67 5.24
CA LEU A 49 4.02 43.61 5.53
C LEU A 49 2.77 44.17 6.24
N ASP A 50 2.95 45.07 7.21
CA ASP A 50 1.83 45.78 7.88
C ASP A 50 0.98 46.57 6.88
N LYS A 51 1.61 47.29 5.95
CA LYS A 51 0.89 48.03 4.89
C LYS A 51 0.09 47.10 3.98
N ILE A 52 0.66 45.99 3.57
CA ILE A 52 0.00 44.98 2.71
C ILE A 52 -1.22 44.40 3.42
N VAL A 53 -1.06 43.92 4.66
CA VAL A 53 -2.13 43.27 5.44
C VAL A 53 -3.27 44.20 5.73
N ASN A 54 -2.99 45.49 6.02
CA ASN A 54 -4.01 46.52 6.30
C ASN A 54 -4.57 47.18 5.03
N SER A 55 -4.20 46.74 3.86
CA SER A 55 -4.72 47.28 2.61
C SER A 55 -6.18 46.89 2.37
N ASN A 56 -7.02 47.86 2.02
CA ASN A 56 -8.41 47.63 1.62
C ASN A 56 -8.55 46.59 0.47
N LYS A 57 -7.52 46.42 -0.33
CA LYS A 57 -7.47 45.40 -1.41
C LYS A 57 -7.75 44.01 -0.89
N TYR A 58 -7.32 43.71 0.33
CA TYR A 58 -7.43 42.39 0.94
C TYR A 58 -8.46 42.27 2.05
N ALA A 59 -9.35 43.27 2.20
CA ALA A 59 -10.39 43.31 3.24
C ALA A 59 -11.31 42.07 3.25
N ASN A 60 -11.47 41.40 2.10
CA ASN A 60 -12.25 40.17 1.98
C ASN A 60 -11.48 38.90 2.41
N LEU A 61 -10.18 39.00 2.68
CA LEU A 61 -9.37 37.92 3.21
C LEU A 61 -9.27 38.07 4.74
N ASN A 62 -9.62 37.04 5.48
CA ASN A 62 -9.41 37.01 6.93
C ASN A 62 -7.93 36.76 7.21
N ILE A 63 -7.11 37.81 7.13
CA ILE A 63 -5.66 37.74 7.32
C ILE A 63 -5.32 37.98 8.78
N LYS A 64 -4.52 37.09 9.34
CA LYS A 64 -3.90 37.23 10.67
C LYS A 64 -2.38 37.21 10.51
N LEU A 65 -1.75 38.32 10.93
CA LEU A 65 -0.29 38.46 10.92
C LEU A 65 0.28 38.20 12.32
N TYR A 66 1.18 37.26 12.39
CA TYR A 66 1.95 36.94 13.60
C TYR A 66 3.44 37.22 13.37
N LYS A 67 4.07 37.94 14.30
CA LYS A 67 5.49 38.27 14.23
C LYS A 67 6.23 37.56 15.35
N ASN A 68 7.20 36.71 14.99
CA ASN A 68 8.03 36.02 15.96
C ASN A 68 8.96 37.04 16.65
N LYS A 69 9.23 36.86 17.94
CA LYS A 69 10.17 37.69 18.69
C LYS A 69 11.62 37.47 18.27
N ASN A 70 11.95 36.25 17.81
CA ASN A 70 13.26 35.84 17.34
C ASN A 70 13.08 35.06 16.02
N ASN A 71 14.13 34.99 15.22
CA ASN A 71 14.15 34.12 14.05
C ASN A 71 14.17 32.66 14.52
N LEU A 72 13.11 31.92 14.18
CA LEU A 72 12.91 30.51 14.55
C LEU A 72 13.47 29.55 13.49
N GLY A 73 13.78 30.05 12.31
CA GLY A 73 14.09 29.27 11.12
C GLY A 73 12.86 28.72 10.38
N GLY A 74 13.05 28.40 9.12
CA GLY A 74 11.95 28.08 8.20
C GLY A 74 11.02 26.96 8.68
N PHE A 75 11.56 25.89 9.23
CA PHE A 75 10.75 24.77 9.72
C PHE A 75 9.86 25.16 10.91
N ARG A 76 10.42 25.77 11.93
CA ARG A 76 9.67 26.18 13.13
C ARG A 76 8.67 27.27 12.83
N ASN A 77 9.03 28.23 11.97
CA ASN A 77 8.13 29.29 11.53
C ASN A 77 6.92 28.70 10.77
N LYS A 78 7.13 27.71 9.90
CA LYS A 78 6.05 26.97 9.22
C LYS A 78 5.15 26.21 10.19
N LEU A 79 5.74 25.52 11.16
CA LEU A 79 4.99 24.80 12.19
C LEU A 79 4.14 25.75 13.04
N ASN A 80 4.72 26.88 13.48
CA ASN A 80 4.01 27.93 14.21
C ASN A 80 2.77 28.41 13.44
N GLY A 81 2.90 28.70 12.15
CA GLY A 81 1.76 29.09 11.31
C GLY A 81 0.66 28.03 11.21
N VAL A 82 1.04 26.75 11.19
CA VAL A 82 0.09 25.62 11.20
C VAL A 82 -0.61 25.52 12.55
N GLU A 83 0.09 25.66 13.67
CA GLU A 83 -0.49 25.63 15.02
C GLU A 83 -1.49 26.76 15.28
N LEU A 84 -1.23 27.94 14.75
CA LEU A 84 -2.09 29.13 14.87
C LEU A 84 -3.36 29.05 14.00
N SER A 85 -3.41 28.19 13.01
CA SER A 85 -4.54 28.08 12.10
C SER A 85 -5.80 27.51 12.76
N SER A 86 -6.99 27.97 12.35
CA SER A 86 -8.27 27.46 12.89
C SER A 86 -8.84 26.28 12.14
N ASN A 87 -8.51 26.11 10.85
CA ASN A 87 -8.99 24.99 10.05
C ASN A 87 -8.11 23.75 10.22
N ASN A 88 -8.72 22.57 10.05
CA ASN A 88 -7.98 21.32 10.02
C ASN A 88 -7.28 21.07 8.68
N LEU A 89 -7.76 21.63 7.57
CA LEU A 89 -7.12 21.53 6.27
C LEU A 89 -6.23 22.75 6.03
N ILE A 90 -4.97 22.51 5.72
CA ILE A 90 -3.94 23.54 5.54
C ILE A 90 -3.37 23.46 4.13
N TYR A 91 -3.24 24.62 3.49
CA TYR A 91 -2.39 24.81 2.34
C TYR A 91 -1.25 25.76 2.74
N GLN A 92 -0.02 25.27 2.76
CA GLN A 92 1.16 26.05 3.09
C GLN A 92 1.82 26.52 1.79
N VAL A 93 2.16 27.80 1.71
CA VAL A 93 2.81 28.40 0.53
C VAL A 93 3.89 29.36 0.97
N ASP A 94 5.10 29.19 0.45
CA ASP A 94 6.19 30.12 0.72
C ASP A 94 5.86 31.51 0.14
N SER A 95 6.22 32.57 0.88
CA SER A 95 5.82 33.96 0.60
C SER A 95 6.22 34.49 -0.77
N ASP A 96 7.26 33.93 -1.38
CA ASP A 96 7.77 34.32 -2.70
C ASP A 96 7.20 33.51 -3.88
N ASN A 97 6.29 32.59 -3.59
CA ASN A 97 5.63 31.77 -4.60
C ASN A 97 4.26 32.33 -5.01
N VAL A 98 3.75 31.93 -6.17
CA VAL A 98 2.43 32.32 -6.67
C VAL A 98 1.58 31.09 -6.98
N ILE A 99 0.31 31.09 -6.52
CA ILE A 99 -0.61 29.98 -6.71
C ILE A 99 -1.07 29.93 -8.18
N SER A 100 -0.89 28.78 -8.83
CA SER A 100 -1.29 28.65 -10.23
C SER A 100 -2.80 28.57 -10.42
N LYS A 101 -3.29 29.01 -11.59
CA LYS A 101 -4.72 28.87 -11.98
C LYS A 101 -5.24 27.43 -11.85
N LYS A 102 -4.37 26.45 -12.03
CA LYS A 102 -4.73 25.04 -11.93
C LYS A 102 -4.97 24.61 -10.49
N THR A 103 -4.11 25.05 -9.58
CA THR A 103 -4.27 24.85 -8.13
C THR A 103 -5.51 25.58 -7.61
N ILE A 104 -5.76 26.81 -8.06
CA ILE A 104 -6.97 27.57 -7.70
C ILE A 104 -8.23 26.78 -8.09
N ARG A 105 -8.31 26.25 -9.32
CA ARG A 105 -9.44 25.42 -9.74
C ARG A 105 -9.60 24.14 -8.90
N PHE A 106 -8.50 23.52 -8.53
CA PHE A 106 -8.51 22.32 -7.68
C PHE A 106 -9.05 22.64 -6.28
N LEU A 107 -8.57 23.72 -5.65
CA LEU A 107 -8.96 24.13 -4.30
C LEU A 107 -10.38 24.71 -4.23
N ASN A 108 -10.88 25.29 -5.32
CA ASN A 108 -12.25 25.80 -5.40
C ASN A 108 -13.30 24.69 -5.54
N ASN A 109 -12.88 23.45 -5.81
CA ASN A 109 -13.78 22.31 -5.88
C ASN A 109 -13.87 21.60 -4.51
N LYS A 110 -15.00 21.77 -3.83
CA LYS A 110 -15.26 21.18 -2.50
C LYS A 110 -15.12 19.64 -2.49
N LYS A 111 -15.40 18.95 -3.61
CA LYS A 111 -15.21 17.48 -3.70
C LYS A 111 -13.74 17.12 -3.57
N ASN A 112 -12.83 17.88 -4.17
CA ASN A 112 -11.39 17.64 -4.07
C ASN A 112 -10.88 17.79 -2.63
N LEU A 113 -11.37 18.81 -1.90
CA LEU A 113 -10.98 19.05 -0.51
C LEU A 113 -11.44 17.92 0.42
N ARG A 114 -12.60 17.32 0.14
CA ARG A 114 -13.13 16.17 0.91
C ARG A 114 -12.37 14.87 0.68
N LEU A 115 -11.61 14.76 -0.40
CA LEU A 115 -10.80 13.57 -0.74
C LEU A 115 -9.45 13.54 -0.02
N ILE A 116 -9.07 14.64 0.67
CA ILE A 116 -7.82 14.69 1.42
C ILE A 116 -8.02 13.93 2.73
N ASN A 117 -7.27 12.85 2.89
CA ASN A 117 -7.44 11.90 3.98
C ASN A 117 -6.34 12.06 5.03
N LYS A 118 -6.60 11.47 6.20
CA LYS A 118 -5.63 11.39 7.29
C LYS A 118 -4.33 10.72 6.83
N GLY A 119 -3.21 11.27 7.23
CA GLY A 119 -1.88 10.75 6.93
C GLY A 119 -1.42 10.99 5.49
N GLU A 120 -2.10 11.83 4.71
CA GLU A 120 -1.69 12.17 3.34
C GLU A 120 -1.07 13.56 3.26
N LEU A 121 0.11 13.65 2.64
CA LEU A 121 0.81 14.87 2.29
C LEU A 121 0.66 15.09 0.77
N TYR A 122 -0.12 16.08 0.38
CA TYR A 122 -0.30 16.42 -1.03
C TYR A 122 0.77 17.39 -1.48
N LEU A 123 1.57 16.98 -2.43
CA LEU A 123 2.62 17.80 -3.04
C LEU A 123 2.27 18.17 -4.49
N PRO A 124 2.73 19.33 -4.97
CA PRO A 124 2.64 19.68 -6.38
C PRO A 124 3.37 18.65 -7.26
N SER A 125 2.73 18.24 -8.36
CA SER A 125 3.39 17.39 -9.36
C SER A 125 4.16 18.21 -10.39
N LYS A 126 4.09 19.51 -10.35
CA LYS A 126 4.75 20.43 -11.29
C LYS A 126 5.06 21.78 -10.64
N ILE A 127 6.30 22.20 -10.77
CA ILE A 127 6.78 23.52 -10.39
C ILE A 127 7.09 24.30 -11.66
N ARG A 128 6.72 25.58 -11.68
CA ARG A 128 7.07 26.50 -12.75
C ARG A 128 8.06 27.52 -12.21
N LEU A 129 9.28 27.46 -12.70
CA LEU A 129 10.33 28.41 -12.32
C LEU A 129 10.16 29.71 -13.09
N PHE A 130 10.30 30.86 -12.44
CA PHE A 130 10.33 32.17 -13.10
C PHE A 130 11.34 33.12 -12.45
N ARG A 131 11.94 34.00 -13.28
CA ARG A 131 12.75 35.14 -12.86
C ARG A 131 12.09 36.45 -13.29
N LYS A 132 12.32 37.51 -12.53
CA LYS A 132 11.60 38.77 -12.56
C LYS A 132 11.46 39.48 -13.94
N PHE A 133 12.20 39.10 -14.97
CA PHE A 133 12.23 39.86 -16.24
C PHE A 133 12.41 39.06 -17.55
N LYS A 134 12.26 37.74 -17.60
CA LYS A 134 12.37 37.05 -18.91
C LYS A 134 11.44 35.86 -19.06
N LEU A 135 10.31 36.10 -19.72
CA LEU A 135 9.40 35.05 -20.22
C LEU A 135 10.11 34.06 -21.16
N ILE A 136 11.20 34.48 -21.80
CA ILE A 136 11.99 33.68 -22.75
C ILE A 136 12.90 32.67 -22.03
N GLU A 137 13.49 33.02 -20.89
CA GLU A 137 14.29 32.09 -20.09
C GLU A 137 13.43 31.00 -19.42
N SER A 138 12.20 31.32 -19.05
CA SER A 138 11.27 30.32 -18.53
C SER A 138 10.90 29.25 -19.55
N LEU A 139 10.87 29.56 -20.82
CA LEU A 139 10.63 28.62 -21.93
C LEU A 139 11.85 27.72 -22.24
N LEU A 140 13.08 28.23 -22.07
CA LEU A 140 14.32 27.49 -22.30
C LEU A 140 14.69 26.56 -21.11
N PHE A 141 14.40 26.96 -19.87
CA PHE A 141 14.52 26.10 -18.69
C PHE A 141 13.51 24.95 -18.69
N TYR A 142 12.39 25.09 -19.36
CA TYR A 142 11.37 24.05 -19.53
C TYR A 142 11.86 22.82 -20.32
N ARG A 143 12.90 22.94 -21.12
CA ARG A 143 13.41 21.82 -21.94
C ARG A 143 14.44 20.93 -21.23
N ASN A 144 15.17 21.42 -20.24
CA ASN A 144 16.31 20.70 -19.67
C ASN A 144 16.14 20.27 -18.20
N ASN A 145 15.10 20.74 -17.50
CA ASN A 145 14.82 20.38 -16.10
C ASN A 145 13.34 20.03 -15.92
N ASP A 146 12.75 19.32 -16.88
CA ASP A 146 11.45 18.69 -16.67
C ASP A 146 11.59 17.59 -15.62
N VAL A 147 11.55 17.98 -14.36
CA VAL A 147 11.17 17.07 -13.28
C VAL A 147 9.71 16.74 -13.52
N LEU A 148 9.49 15.84 -14.47
CA LEU A 148 8.18 15.32 -14.85
C LEU A 148 7.71 14.37 -13.77
N PHE A 149 7.10 14.94 -12.72
CA PHE A 149 6.32 14.13 -11.81
C PHE A 149 5.08 13.65 -12.55
N THR A 150 5.11 12.40 -12.84
CA THR A 150 4.10 11.54 -13.45
C THR A 150 2.77 12.19 -13.87
N LYS A 151 2.33 11.90 -15.08
CA LYS A 151 1.07 12.34 -15.71
C LYS A 151 -0.21 11.96 -14.93
N LYS A 152 -0.11 11.20 -13.81
CA LYS A 152 -1.24 10.72 -12.98
C LYS A 152 -0.99 11.07 -11.52
N ASN A 153 -2.05 11.13 -10.71
CA ASN A 153 -1.92 11.15 -9.26
C ASN A 153 -1.16 9.89 -8.84
N LYS A 154 0.02 10.06 -8.25
CA LYS A 154 0.83 8.95 -7.78
C LYS A 154 0.88 9.02 -6.26
N PHE A 155 0.46 7.93 -5.64
CA PHE A 155 0.66 7.73 -4.21
C PHE A 155 2.08 7.21 -4.02
N MET A 156 2.88 7.93 -3.26
CA MET A 156 4.22 7.51 -2.86
C MET A 156 4.16 7.06 -1.41
N SER A 157 4.41 5.79 -1.20
CA SER A 157 4.64 5.21 0.13
C SER A 157 6.13 4.98 0.31
N ILE A 158 6.55 4.60 1.51
CA ILE A 158 7.91 4.10 1.75
C ILE A 158 8.30 2.99 0.74
N TYR A 159 7.33 2.20 0.30
CA TYR A 159 7.53 1.16 -0.71
C TYR A 159 7.86 1.74 -2.10
N ASP A 160 7.21 2.82 -2.51
CA ASP A 160 7.46 3.45 -3.81
C ASP A 160 8.82 4.16 -3.83
N VAL A 161 9.21 4.79 -2.72
CA VAL A 161 10.57 5.32 -2.53
C VAL A 161 11.61 4.22 -2.69
N LYS A 162 11.36 3.01 -2.16
CA LYS A 162 12.25 1.85 -2.37
C LYS A 162 12.42 1.45 -3.82
N LYS A 163 11.35 1.47 -4.61
CA LYS A 163 11.39 1.07 -6.01
C LYS A 163 12.26 2.02 -6.84
N GLU A 164 12.19 3.32 -6.54
CA GLU A 164 13.04 4.33 -7.16
C GLU A 164 14.50 4.25 -6.66
N LEU A 165 14.71 3.83 -5.40
CA LEU A 165 16.03 3.65 -4.78
C LEU A 165 16.73 2.34 -5.17
N ASN A 166 15.97 1.28 -5.46
CA ASN A 166 16.55 -0.03 -5.84
C ASN A 166 17.17 -0.05 -7.24
N SER A 167 17.01 1.00 -8.04
CA SER A 167 17.67 1.14 -9.33
C SER A 167 19.12 1.62 -9.23
N ASP A 168 19.87 1.17 -8.24
CA ASP A 168 21.28 1.45 -8.02
C ASP A 168 21.59 2.56 -6.98
N LEU A 169 22.00 2.15 -5.79
CA LEU A 169 22.44 3.03 -4.70
C LEU A 169 23.62 3.96 -5.09
N ASN A 170 24.38 3.59 -6.12
CA ASN A 170 25.45 4.41 -6.67
C ASN A 170 24.95 5.50 -7.64
N SER A 171 23.74 5.39 -8.14
CA SER A 171 23.08 6.40 -8.97
C SER A 171 22.41 7.51 -8.14
N PHE A 172 22.57 7.53 -6.83
CA PHE A 172 22.16 8.63 -5.93
C PHE A 172 22.81 9.99 -6.24
N LYS A 173 23.69 10.03 -7.20
CA LYS A 173 23.96 11.25 -7.96
C LYS A 173 22.71 11.75 -8.68
N ASP A 174 21.63 10.96 -8.73
CA ASP A 174 20.40 11.35 -9.37
C ASP A 174 19.67 12.40 -8.51
N ARG A 175 19.75 13.62 -8.98
CA ARG A 175 19.10 14.81 -8.44
C ARG A 175 17.57 14.68 -8.37
N THR A 176 17.01 13.63 -8.97
CA THR A 176 15.59 13.45 -9.22
C THR A 176 14.82 13.15 -7.95
N LEU A 177 15.24 12.16 -7.15
CA LEU A 177 14.51 11.79 -5.93
C LEU A 177 14.62 12.88 -4.85
N LYS A 178 15.82 13.46 -4.68
CA LYS A 178 16.03 14.61 -3.79
C LYS A 178 15.10 15.75 -4.15
N SER A 179 15.01 16.08 -5.43
CA SER A 179 14.13 17.15 -5.93
C SER A 179 12.66 16.85 -5.71
N ILE A 180 12.26 15.57 -5.83
CA ILE A 180 10.89 15.10 -5.60
C ILE A 180 10.48 15.26 -4.13
N LEU A 181 11.34 14.89 -3.22
CA LEU A 181 11.06 14.90 -1.78
C LEU A 181 11.23 16.30 -1.16
N ASN A 182 11.92 17.20 -1.84
CA ASN A 182 12.17 18.57 -1.42
C ASN A 182 11.26 19.60 -2.10
N ILE A 183 10.00 19.22 -2.37
CA ILE A 183 9.02 20.13 -2.95
C ILE A 183 8.23 20.84 -1.87
N GLY A 184 8.25 22.17 -1.88
CA GLY A 184 7.46 23.02 -1.01
C GLY A 184 5.98 23.13 -1.44
N ASN A 185 5.24 23.93 -0.71
CA ASN A 185 3.81 24.24 -0.91
C ASN A 185 2.87 23.02 -0.81
N PRO A 186 2.94 22.27 0.28
CA PRO A 186 2.11 21.10 0.53
C PRO A 186 0.68 21.45 0.98
N ILE A 187 -0.24 20.49 0.80
CA ILE A 187 -1.57 20.47 1.41
C ILE A 187 -1.66 19.24 2.32
N PHE A 188 -2.15 19.44 3.53
CA PHE A 188 -2.21 18.40 4.56
C PHE A 188 -3.26 18.70 5.64
N LEU A 189 -3.53 17.72 6.51
CA LEU A 189 -4.33 17.92 7.71
C LEU A 189 -3.45 18.44 8.86
N LYS A 190 -3.89 19.49 9.53
CA LYS A 190 -3.19 20.18 10.66
C LYS A 190 -2.69 19.18 11.70
N LYS A 191 -3.58 18.30 12.16
CA LYS A 191 -3.24 17.31 13.19
C LYS A 191 -2.10 16.42 12.75
N ASP A 192 -2.18 15.86 11.55
CA ASP A 192 -1.17 14.95 11.04
C ASP A 192 0.19 15.65 10.86
N TYR A 193 0.18 16.91 10.40
CA TYR A 193 1.41 17.70 10.29
C TYR A 193 2.07 17.92 11.65
N ILE A 194 1.29 18.36 12.65
CA ILE A 194 1.80 18.60 14.00
C ILE A 194 2.33 17.29 14.60
N ASP A 195 1.54 16.21 14.53
CA ASP A 195 1.93 14.93 15.12
C ASP A 195 3.18 14.32 14.47
N PHE A 196 3.32 14.46 13.15
CA PHE A 196 4.47 13.89 12.42
C PHE A 196 5.73 14.75 12.53
N CYS A 197 5.58 16.05 12.76
CA CYS A 197 6.71 16.99 12.84
C CYS A 197 7.23 17.23 14.25
N LYS A 198 6.57 16.71 15.30
CA LYS A 198 6.99 16.95 16.71
C LYS A 198 8.46 16.62 16.96
N GLU A 199 8.94 15.52 16.44
CA GLU A 199 10.36 15.16 16.62
C GLU A 199 11.35 16.11 15.95
N GLY A 200 10.90 16.88 14.95
CA GLY A 200 11.74 17.89 14.30
C GLY A 200 12.10 19.07 15.21
N LEU A 201 11.33 19.28 16.30
CA LEU A 201 11.58 20.33 17.27
C LEU A 201 12.82 20.08 18.12
N ASP A 202 13.17 18.82 18.36
CA ASP A 202 14.27 18.39 19.23
C ASP A 202 15.57 18.14 18.46
N LEU A 203 15.55 18.30 17.14
CA LEU A 203 16.74 18.10 16.32
C LEU A 203 17.76 19.21 16.54
N GLN A 204 19.02 18.83 16.79
CA GLN A 204 20.17 19.76 16.91
C GLN A 204 20.66 20.29 15.55
N ILE A 205 20.03 19.89 14.46
CA ILE A 205 20.40 20.26 13.10
C ILE A 205 19.49 21.40 12.64
N ASP A 206 20.07 22.45 12.07
CA ASP A 206 19.28 23.48 11.38
C ASP A 206 18.63 22.87 10.13
N ILE A 207 17.31 22.60 10.24
CA ILE A 207 16.51 22.02 9.16
C ILE A 207 15.85 23.08 8.29
N SER A 208 16.11 24.38 8.53
CA SER A 208 15.43 25.48 7.84
C SER A 208 15.61 25.45 6.32
N ALA A 209 16.74 24.94 5.84
CA ALA A 209 17.01 24.80 4.41
C ALA A 209 16.55 23.49 3.78
N GLY A 210 16.34 22.45 4.60
CA GLY A 210 15.86 21.14 4.19
C GLY A 210 14.47 20.81 4.74
N ASP A 211 13.67 21.83 5.07
CA ASP A 211 12.38 21.67 5.73
C ASP A 211 11.37 20.84 4.92
N ALA A 212 11.35 20.98 3.59
CA ALA A 212 10.45 20.22 2.73
C ALA A 212 10.83 18.73 2.65
N ILE A 213 12.13 18.39 2.60
CA ILE A 213 12.57 16.99 2.64
C ILE A 213 12.41 16.40 4.05
N ALA A 214 12.61 17.20 5.10
CA ALA A 214 12.32 16.83 6.47
C ALA A 214 10.83 16.47 6.66
N LEU A 215 9.93 17.30 6.15
CA LEU A 215 8.49 17.05 6.14
C LEU A 215 8.17 15.71 5.43
N SER A 216 8.75 15.50 4.25
CA SER A 216 8.60 14.24 3.51
C SER A 216 9.08 13.04 4.33
N TYR A 217 10.21 13.16 5.03
CA TYR A 217 10.73 12.13 5.93
C TYR A 217 9.76 11.84 7.08
N PHE A 218 9.26 12.86 7.78
CA PHE A 218 8.36 12.67 8.91
C PHE A 218 7.07 11.96 8.50
N TYR A 219 6.47 12.33 7.35
CA TYR A 219 5.29 11.62 6.83
C TYR A 219 5.59 10.15 6.50
N LEU A 220 6.70 9.87 5.82
CA LEU A 220 7.07 8.50 5.46
C LEU A 220 7.40 7.65 6.69
N LYS A 221 8.12 8.21 7.67
CA LYS A 221 8.47 7.54 8.92
C LYS A 221 7.22 7.14 9.71
N ASN A 222 6.24 8.01 9.78
CA ASN A 222 4.99 7.79 10.51
C ASN A 222 3.93 7.06 9.66
N ASN A 223 4.34 6.27 8.67
CA ASN A 223 3.47 5.51 7.76
C ASN A 223 2.47 6.37 6.96
N GLY A 224 2.71 7.67 6.88
CA GLY A 224 1.96 8.57 6.02
C GLY A 224 2.21 8.30 4.54
N LYS A 225 1.44 8.97 3.69
CA LYS A 225 1.53 8.86 2.24
C LYS A 225 1.86 10.20 1.61
N ILE A 226 2.73 10.21 0.62
CA ILE A 226 2.98 11.38 -0.22
C ILE A 226 2.22 11.22 -1.53
N VAL A 227 1.38 12.20 -1.85
CA VAL A 227 0.52 12.22 -3.03
C VAL A 227 0.97 13.35 -3.95
N PHE A 228 1.57 13.00 -5.09
CA PHE A 228 1.88 13.98 -6.14
C PHE A 228 0.65 14.23 -6.99
N ASN A 229 0.02 15.40 -6.79
CA ASN A 229 -1.24 15.70 -7.45
C ASN A 229 -0.99 16.53 -8.73
N LYS A 230 -1.40 16.00 -9.88
CA LYS A 230 -1.24 16.66 -11.19
C LYS A 230 -1.97 18.00 -11.31
N ASN A 231 -2.92 18.27 -10.43
CA ASN A 231 -3.67 19.52 -10.42
C ASN A 231 -3.06 20.58 -9.47
N LEU A 232 -2.08 20.19 -8.65
CA LEU A 232 -1.30 21.11 -7.84
C LEU A 232 -0.05 21.55 -8.60
N SER A 233 0.15 22.85 -8.65
CA SER A 233 1.36 23.48 -9.19
C SER A 233 1.45 24.90 -8.69
N HIS A 234 2.65 25.43 -8.58
CA HIS A 234 2.89 26.82 -8.25
C HIS A 234 3.96 27.40 -9.14
N PHE A 235 4.05 28.74 -9.15
CA PHE A 235 5.15 29.47 -9.73
C PHE A 235 6.19 29.69 -8.63
N HIS A 236 7.34 29.04 -8.78
CA HIS A 236 8.45 29.17 -7.85
C HIS A 236 9.42 30.24 -8.31
N ARG A 237 9.63 31.26 -7.47
CA ARG A 237 10.51 32.37 -7.78
C ARG A 237 11.97 31.97 -7.59
N MET A 238 12.77 32.19 -8.61
CA MET A 238 14.24 32.05 -8.53
C MET A 238 14.83 33.37 -8.04
N ARG A 239 15.37 33.37 -6.83
CA ARG A 239 16.01 34.54 -6.20
C ARG A 239 17.46 34.23 -5.91
N ASP A 240 18.35 35.22 -6.14
CA ASP A 240 19.77 35.06 -5.84
C ASP A 240 20.04 35.15 -4.32
N ASP A 241 19.16 35.81 -3.56
CA ASP A 241 19.15 35.93 -2.11
C ASP A 241 18.33 34.85 -1.39
N SER A 242 17.82 33.84 -2.11
CA SER A 242 17.05 32.76 -1.51
C SER A 242 17.94 31.95 -0.57
N TYR A 243 17.39 31.51 0.57
CA TYR A 243 18.11 30.67 1.54
C TYR A 243 18.67 29.38 0.92
N TRP A 244 18.04 28.90 -0.13
CA TRP A 244 18.51 27.74 -0.91
C TRP A 244 19.84 28.03 -1.64
N HIS A 245 20.09 29.29 -2.04
CA HIS A 245 21.36 29.71 -2.64
C HIS A 245 22.38 30.16 -1.60
N THR A 246 21.93 30.90 -0.58
CA THR A 246 22.80 31.50 0.44
C THR A 246 23.16 30.54 1.59
N GLY A 247 22.27 29.59 1.91
CA GLY A 247 22.46 28.56 2.95
C GLY A 247 23.48 27.47 2.62
N GLY A 248 24.05 27.49 1.43
CA GLY A 248 25.21 26.74 0.93
C GLY A 248 25.41 25.32 1.48
N GLU A 249 26.37 25.16 2.37
CA GLU A 249 26.73 23.86 2.94
C GLU A 249 25.73 23.34 3.98
N GLN A 250 25.10 24.20 4.78
CA GLN A 250 24.14 23.78 5.81
C GLN A 250 22.88 23.21 5.16
N SER A 251 22.39 23.84 4.07
CA SER A 251 21.29 23.31 3.26
C SER A 251 21.60 21.94 2.71
N LYS A 252 22.80 21.75 2.16
CA LYS A 252 23.24 20.44 1.65
C LYS A 252 23.37 19.40 2.74
N LYS A 253 23.82 19.78 3.93
CA LYS A 253 23.93 18.88 5.10
C LYS A 253 22.54 18.42 5.58
N ALA A 254 21.58 19.34 5.72
CA ALA A 254 20.22 19.00 6.13
C ALA A 254 19.52 18.11 5.08
N ASP A 255 19.60 18.46 3.82
CA ASP A 255 19.06 17.67 2.72
C ASP A 255 19.64 16.25 2.70
N LEU A 256 20.96 16.14 2.86
CA LEU A 256 21.66 14.86 2.86
C LEU A 256 21.32 14.03 4.11
N HIS A 257 21.20 14.69 5.26
CA HIS A 257 20.80 14.04 6.51
C HIS A 257 19.43 13.36 6.37
N PHE A 258 18.39 14.08 5.94
CA PHE A 258 17.05 13.51 5.83
C PHE A 258 16.94 12.50 4.69
N LEU A 259 17.66 12.70 3.60
CA LEU A 259 17.74 11.71 2.54
C LEU A 259 18.35 10.39 3.05
N ASN A 260 19.47 10.47 3.79
CA ASN A 260 20.09 9.30 4.42
C ASN A 260 19.13 8.64 5.43
N LYS A 261 18.44 9.41 6.26
CA LYS A 261 17.41 8.89 7.17
C LYS A 261 16.28 8.16 6.44
N ILE A 262 15.81 8.68 5.31
CA ILE A 262 14.81 8.00 4.46
C ILE A 262 15.38 6.68 3.93
N ILE A 263 16.64 6.67 3.51
CA ILE A 263 17.34 5.48 3.03
C ILE A 263 17.52 4.45 4.14
N GLU A 264 18.07 4.86 5.28
CA GLU A 264 18.31 4.00 6.46
C GLU A 264 17.01 3.39 6.96
N TYR A 265 15.96 4.19 7.10
CA TYR A 265 14.65 3.73 7.52
C TYR A 265 14.05 2.72 6.54
N ASN A 266 14.25 2.93 5.24
CA ASN A 266 13.84 1.98 4.22
C ASN A 266 14.68 0.70 4.24
N MET A 267 16.00 0.80 4.48
CA MET A 267 16.87 -0.37 4.63
C MET A 267 16.52 -1.17 5.88
N PHE A 268 16.33 -0.50 7.02
CA PHE A 268 15.91 -1.14 8.27
C PHE A 268 14.55 -1.84 8.12
N LYS A 269 13.54 -1.17 7.56
CA LYS A 269 12.27 -1.82 7.23
C LYS A 269 12.39 -2.94 6.18
N LYS A 270 13.37 -2.88 5.29
CA LYS A 270 13.62 -3.94 4.31
C LYS A 270 14.17 -5.20 4.97
N SER A 271 15.07 -5.06 5.96
CA SER A 271 15.62 -6.18 6.71
C SER A 271 14.66 -6.79 7.73
N SER A 272 13.73 -5.99 8.27
CA SER A 272 12.75 -6.39 9.30
C SER A 272 11.33 -6.59 8.75
N ARG A 273 11.07 -6.27 7.48
CA ARG A 273 9.71 -6.37 6.92
C ARG A 273 9.42 -7.80 6.50
N GLN A 274 8.38 -8.35 7.09
CA GLN A 274 7.72 -9.55 6.62
C GLN A 274 7.36 -9.42 5.14
N LYS A 275 7.80 -10.36 4.33
CA LYS A 275 7.49 -10.46 2.91
C LYS A 275 6.38 -11.45 2.69
N ALA A 276 5.56 -11.19 1.66
CA ALA A 276 4.49 -12.08 1.26
C ALA A 276 4.76 -12.61 -0.15
N TYR A 277 4.64 -13.92 -0.31
CA TYR A 277 4.84 -14.62 -1.58
C TYR A 277 3.51 -15.24 -2.00
N PHE A 278 2.99 -14.80 -3.15
CA PHE A 278 1.75 -15.35 -3.68
C PHE A 278 2.04 -16.50 -4.62
N ILE A 279 1.43 -17.66 -4.36
CA ILE A 279 1.65 -18.84 -5.16
C ILE A 279 0.32 -19.44 -5.67
N THR A 280 0.35 -19.99 -6.85
CA THR A 280 -0.77 -20.71 -7.45
C THR A 280 -0.28 -21.84 -8.34
N TYR A 281 -1.10 -22.87 -8.52
CA TYR A 281 -0.80 -23.97 -9.42
C TYR A 281 -1.90 -24.12 -10.47
N GLY A 282 -1.53 -24.46 -11.70
CA GLY A 282 -2.51 -24.76 -12.73
C GLY A 282 -1.93 -25.59 -13.86
N THR A 283 -2.69 -26.60 -14.27
CA THR A 283 -2.44 -27.43 -15.44
C THR A 283 -2.71 -26.66 -16.73
N LYS A 284 -2.53 -27.33 -17.88
CA LYS A 284 -2.82 -26.78 -19.20
C LYS A 284 -4.27 -26.24 -19.29
N ASN A 285 -5.24 -26.93 -18.68
CA ASN A 285 -6.66 -26.55 -18.69
C ASN A 285 -6.92 -25.25 -17.90
N PHE A 286 -6.12 -24.97 -16.87
CA PHE A 286 -6.22 -23.76 -16.04
C PHE A 286 -5.23 -22.65 -16.45
N ARG A 287 -4.54 -22.78 -17.59
CA ARG A 287 -3.50 -21.82 -18.01
C ARG A 287 -4.00 -20.37 -18.04
N VAL A 288 -5.18 -20.14 -18.58
CA VAL A 288 -5.75 -18.79 -18.72
C VAL A 288 -6.15 -18.23 -17.36
N ALA A 289 -6.87 -19.01 -16.55
CA ALA A 289 -7.27 -18.64 -15.19
C ALA A 289 -6.04 -18.35 -14.31
N LYS A 290 -5.02 -19.21 -14.36
CA LYS A 290 -3.75 -19.03 -13.65
C LYS A 290 -3.04 -17.74 -14.08
N SER A 291 -2.95 -17.45 -15.37
CA SER A 291 -2.31 -16.24 -15.88
C SER A 291 -3.04 -14.98 -15.42
N HIS A 292 -4.37 -15.02 -15.39
CA HIS A 292 -5.18 -13.93 -14.86
C HIS A 292 -4.93 -13.71 -13.37
N LEU A 293 -5.00 -14.76 -12.55
CA LEU A 293 -4.77 -14.66 -11.11
C LEU A 293 -3.37 -14.10 -10.80
N ILE A 294 -2.34 -14.56 -11.54
CA ILE A 294 -0.97 -14.03 -11.45
C ILE A 294 -0.93 -12.55 -11.82
N SER A 295 -1.62 -12.12 -12.87
CA SER A 295 -1.65 -10.70 -13.29
C SER A 295 -2.26 -9.82 -12.20
N VAL A 296 -3.42 -10.22 -11.68
CA VAL A 296 -4.12 -9.49 -10.61
C VAL A 296 -3.27 -9.41 -9.33
N ALA A 297 -2.65 -10.53 -8.93
CA ALA A 297 -1.76 -10.54 -7.78
C ALA A 297 -0.54 -9.63 -7.96
N LYS A 298 0.06 -9.59 -9.15
CA LYS A 298 1.17 -8.66 -9.48
C LYS A 298 0.71 -7.19 -9.49
N GLU A 299 -0.45 -6.90 -10.05
CA GLU A 299 -1.02 -5.55 -10.12
C GLU A 299 -1.33 -4.99 -8.72
N SER A 300 -1.64 -5.85 -7.76
CA SER A 300 -1.90 -5.45 -6.37
C SER A 300 -0.71 -4.75 -5.70
N GLY A 301 0.52 -5.09 -6.11
CA GLY A 301 1.75 -4.60 -5.48
C GLY A 301 1.96 -5.06 -4.03
N LEU A 302 1.19 -6.06 -3.56
CA LEU A 302 1.21 -6.54 -2.17
C LEU A 302 2.27 -7.62 -1.93
N PHE A 303 2.74 -8.28 -2.99
CA PHE A 303 3.57 -9.47 -2.90
C PHE A 303 4.99 -9.20 -3.39
N GLU A 304 6.00 -9.73 -2.67
CA GLU A 304 7.41 -9.70 -3.08
C GLU A 304 7.61 -10.50 -4.37
N LYS A 305 6.95 -11.66 -4.45
CA LYS A 305 6.98 -12.54 -5.62
C LYS A 305 5.60 -13.14 -5.87
N VAL A 306 5.24 -13.30 -7.14
CA VAL A 306 4.04 -14.04 -7.57
C VAL A 306 4.49 -15.18 -8.47
N ILE A 307 4.25 -16.42 -8.03
CA ILE A 307 4.81 -17.64 -8.64
C ILE A 307 3.67 -18.54 -9.12
N GLY A 308 3.72 -18.91 -10.39
CA GLY A 308 2.77 -19.85 -10.97
C GLY A 308 3.40 -21.20 -11.25
N PHE A 309 3.02 -22.21 -10.47
CA PHE A 309 3.49 -23.58 -10.59
C PHE A 309 2.70 -24.40 -11.64
N ASN A 310 3.25 -25.51 -12.04
CA ASN A 310 2.63 -26.55 -12.86
C ASN A 310 3.36 -27.88 -12.61
N GLN A 311 2.94 -28.96 -13.27
CA GLN A 311 3.53 -30.30 -13.08
C GLN A 311 5.05 -30.35 -13.34
N LYS A 312 5.57 -29.50 -14.26
CA LYS A 312 7.02 -29.44 -14.52
C LYS A 312 7.80 -28.80 -13.37
N SER A 313 7.13 -28.04 -12.50
CA SER A 313 7.74 -27.38 -11.34
C SER A 313 7.93 -28.30 -10.14
N LEU A 314 7.37 -29.51 -10.16
CA LEU A 314 7.54 -30.51 -9.11
C LEU A 314 8.91 -31.19 -9.25
N SER A 315 9.54 -31.56 -8.13
CA SER A 315 10.81 -32.28 -8.12
C SER A 315 10.68 -33.66 -8.80
N ASN A 316 11.77 -34.19 -9.33
CA ASN A 316 11.74 -35.52 -9.93
C ASN A 316 11.45 -36.59 -8.87
N GLU A 317 12.06 -36.49 -7.70
CA GLU A 317 11.80 -37.36 -6.56
C GLU A 317 10.31 -37.41 -6.20
N PHE A 318 9.66 -36.23 -6.11
CA PHE A 318 8.22 -36.18 -5.83
C PHE A 318 7.38 -36.82 -6.94
N LYS A 319 7.73 -36.58 -8.20
CA LYS A 319 7.02 -37.18 -9.35
C LYS A 319 7.13 -38.70 -9.39
N GLU A 320 8.31 -39.22 -9.14
CA GLU A 320 8.57 -40.67 -9.09
C GLU A 320 7.82 -41.31 -7.93
N LYS A 321 7.92 -40.70 -6.74
CA LYS A 321 7.27 -41.20 -5.53
C LYS A 321 5.76 -41.31 -5.63
N PHE A 322 5.11 -40.33 -6.25
CA PHE A 322 3.65 -40.21 -6.34
C PHE A 322 3.14 -40.40 -7.78
N GLU A 323 3.89 -41.08 -8.63
CA GLU A 323 3.58 -41.24 -10.07
C GLU A 323 2.16 -41.72 -10.31
N GLU A 324 1.72 -42.77 -9.61
CA GLU A 324 0.40 -43.37 -9.78
C GLU A 324 -0.73 -42.36 -9.44
N ILE A 325 -0.56 -41.59 -8.37
CA ILE A 325 -1.54 -40.60 -7.95
C ILE A 325 -1.57 -39.40 -8.93
N LEU A 326 -0.39 -38.97 -9.40
CA LEU A 326 -0.25 -37.87 -10.34
C LEU A 326 -0.81 -38.14 -11.74
N LYS A 327 -1.03 -39.43 -12.11
CA LYS A 327 -1.73 -39.81 -13.33
C LYS A 327 -3.23 -39.50 -13.29
N SER A 328 -3.82 -39.33 -12.10
CA SER A 328 -5.25 -39.01 -11.99
C SER A 328 -5.57 -37.64 -12.55
N PRO A 329 -6.59 -37.49 -13.41
CA PRO A 329 -7.02 -36.21 -13.92
C PRO A 329 -7.68 -35.33 -12.83
N ARG A 330 -8.27 -35.94 -11.79
CA ARG A 330 -8.95 -35.23 -10.69
C ARG A 330 -7.91 -34.43 -9.89
N GLY A 331 -8.04 -33.10 -9.90
CA GLY A 331 -7.11 -32.21 -9.21
C GLY A 331 -5.65 -32.33 -9.68
N ALA A 332 -5.41 -32.95 -10.88
CA ALA A 332 -4.07 -33.26 -11.38
C ALA A 332 -3.25 -34.09 -10.38
N GLY A 333 -3.84 -35.15 -9.85
CA GLY A 333 -3.29 -36.00 -8.80
C GLY A 333 -3.85 -35.65 -7.43
N TYR A 334 -5.18 -35.44 -7.34
CA TYR A 334 -5.88 -35.17 -6.07
C TYR A 334 -5.29 -34.04 -5.23
N TRP A 335 -4.71 -33.01 -5.87
CA TRP A 335 -4.04 -31.87 -5.23
C TRP A 335 -2.85 -32.27 -4.32
N ILE A 336 -2.29 -33.47 -4.44
CA ILE A 336 -1.14 -33.95 -3.64
C ILE A 336 0.07 -33.01 -3.76
N TRP A 337 0.24 -32.36 -4.90
CA TRP A 337 1.30 -31.39 -5.19
C TRP A 337 1.21 -30.10 -4.36
N LYS A 338 0.05 -29.79 -3.74
CA LYS A 338 -0.15 -28.52 -3.05
C LYS A 338 0.79 -28.38 -1.85
N HIS A 339 0.89 -29.42 -1.04
CA HIS A 339 1.84 -29.47 0.06
C HIS A 339 3.28 -29.23 -0.41
N GLU A 340 3.71 -29.88 -1.49
CA GLU A 340 5.08 -29.79 -2.02
C GLU A 340 5.43 -28.35 -2.44
N ILE A 341 4.58 -27.68 -3.23
CA ILE A 341 4.89 -26.32 -3.69
C ILE A 341 4.85 -25.29 -2.56
N ILE A 342 4.02 -25.50 -1.54
CA ILE A 342 3.97 -24.63 -0.36
C ILE A 342 5.26 -24.80 0.45
N SER A 343 5.66 -26.05 0.74
CA SER A 343 6.89 -26.36 1.49
C SER A 343 8.13 -25.81 0.80
N ASN A 344 8.28 -26.04 -0.51
CA ASN A 344 9.44 -25.56 -1.28
C ASN A 344 9.59 -24.03 -1.25
N VAL A 345 8.48 -23.28 -1.26
CA VAL A 345 8.56 -21.83 -1.13
C VAL A 345 8.89 -21.41 0.30
N LEU A 346 8.27 -22.04 1.31
CA LEU A 346 8.60 -21.77 2.71
C LEU A 346 10.07 -22.02 3.04
N GLU A 347 10.66 -23.09 2.50
CA GLU A 347 12.09 -23.38 2.67
C GLU A 347 12.99 -22.26 2.11
N SER A 348 12.57 -21.62 1.01
CA SER A 348 13.35 -20.61 0.28
C SER A 348 13.22 -19.18 0.80
N ILE A 349 12.34 -18.91 1.75
CA ILE A 349 12.06 -17.57 2.29
C ILE A 349 12.59 -17.43 3.72
N ASN A 350 12.56 -16.20 4.27
CA ASN A 350 13.05 -15.96 5.63
C ASN A 350 11.99 -16.27 6.69
N GLU A 351 12.44 -16.48 7.94
CA GLU A 351 11.55 -16.58 9.09
C GLU A 351 10.60 -15.40 9.17
N ASN A 352 9.36 -15.66 9.55
CA ASN A 352 8.22 -14.75 9.58
C ASN A 352 7.71 -14.27 8.22
N ASP A 353 8.34 -14.62 7.09
CA ASP A 353 7.77 -14.36 5.77
C ASP A 353 6.51 -15.22 5.54
N LEU A 354 5.66 -14.77 4.61
CA LEU A 354 4.35 -15.35 4.35
C LEU A 354 4.29 -16.02 2.97
N VAL A 355 3.66 -17.18 2.91
CA VAL A 355 3.20 -17.81 1.67
C VAL A 355 1.68 -17.73 1.60
N ILE A 356 1.17 -17.13 0.53
CA ILE A 356 -0.26 -17.04 0.24
C ILE A 356 -0.55 -17.96 -0.94
N TYR A 357 -1.20 -19.08 -0.66
CA TYR A 357 -1.68 -19.99 -1.69
C TYR A 357 -3.10 -19.63 -2.11
N SER A 358 -3.37 -19.66 -3.41
CA SER A 358 -4.70 -19.51 -3.97
C SER A 358 -4.86 -20.42 -5.19
N ASP A 359 -5.96 -21.17 -5.26
CA ASP A 359 -6.30 -21.99 -6.42
C ASP A 359 -6.43 -21.14 -7.67
N SER A 360 -5.92 -21.63 -8.81
CA SER A 360 -5.93 -20.88 -10.07
C SER A 360 -7.33 -20.58 -10.62
N GLY A 361 -8.35 -21.29 -10.16
CA GLY A 361 -9.76 -21.03 -10.48
C GLY A 361 -10.40 -19.92 -9.66
N SER A 362 -9.70 -19.36 -8.69
CA SER A 362 -10.19 -18.28 -7.81
C SER A 362 -9.80 -16.89 -8.32
N SER A 363 -10.13 -15.85 -7.56
CA SER A 363 -9.71 -14.47 -7.84
C SER A 363 -9.19 -13.80 -6.58
N PHE A 364 -8.34 -12.79 -6.76
CA PHE A 364 -7.81 -11.96 -5.70
C PHE A 364 -8.30 -10.52 -5.86
N ASN A 365 -9.03 -10.02 -4.86
CA ASN A 365 -9.58 -8.66 -4.85
C ASN A 365 -8.67 -7.74 -4.02
N TYR A 366 -7.75 -7.05 -4.67
CA TYR A 366 -6.83 -6.14 -3.99
C TYR A 366 -7.47 -4.82 -3.53
N PHE A 367 -8.72 -4.52 -3.92
CA PHE A 367 -9.46 -3.38 -3.36
C PHE A 367 -9.85 -3.65 -1.90
N ALA A 368 -10.02 -4.91 -1.50
CA ALA A 368 -10.21 -5.33 -0.11
C ALA A 368 -8.89 -5.43 0.69
N LYS A 369 -7.90 -4.61 0.34
CA LYS A 369 -6.58 -4.59 1.01
C LYS A 369 -6.66 -4.42 2.51
N GLN A 370 -7.63 -3.66 3.01
CA GLN A 370 -7.80 -3.46 4.46
C GLN A 370 -8.12 -4.80 5.15
N ARG A 371 -9.05 -5.59 4.59
CA ARG A 371 -9.39 -6.91 5.12
C ARG A 371 -8.22 -7.90 4.99
N PHE A 372 -7.50 -7.86 3.87
CA PHE A 372 -6.29 -8.67 3.70
C PHE A 372 -5.24 -8.35 4.78
N ASN A 373 -4.99 -7.08 5.08
CA ASN A 373 -4.08 -6.69 6.14
C ASN A 373 -4.55 -7.19 7.52
N GLN A 374 -5.85 -7.20 7.80
CA GLN A 374 -6.40 -7.77 9.04
C GLN A 374 -6.11 -9.28 9.15
N TYR A 375 -6.19 -10.05 8.04
CA TYR A 375 -5.78 -11.47 8.06
C TYR A 375 -4.31 -11.62 8.45
N LEU A 376 -3.44 -10.78 7.89
CA LEU A 376 -2.01 -10.80 8.23
C LEU A 376 -1.76 -10.37 9.69
N GLU A 377 -2.50 -9.40 10.20
CA GLU A 377 -2.43 -8.96 11.60
C GLU A 377 -2.87 -10.06 12.55
N ILE A 378 -3.98 -10.75 12.28
CA ILE A 378 -4.46 -11.90 13.07
C ILE A 378 -3.34 -12.96 13.14
N LEU A 379 -2.79 -13.37 12.00
CA LEU A 379 -1.75 -14.38 11.94
C LEU A 379 -0.43 -13.93 12.59
N ASN A 380 -0.10 -12.64 12.51
CA ASN A 380 1.13 -12.12 13.10
C ASN A 380 1.08 -12.01 14.62
N ASN A 381 -0.11 -11.80 15.16
CA ASN A 381 -0.35 -11.75 16.62
C ASN A 381 -0.58 -13.14 17.23
N SER A 382 -0.47 -14.20 16.44
CA SER A 382 -0.67 -15.58 16.84
C SER A 382 0.63 -16.36 16.87
N ASP A 383 0.69 -17.35 17.76
CA ASP A 383 1.75 -18.36 17.79
C ASP A 383 1.60 -19.39 16.67
N TYR A 384 0.39 -19.49 16.10
CA TYR A 384 0.15 -20.36 14.95
C TYR A 384 0.79 -19.83 13.66
N GLY A 385 1.09 -20.75 12.76
CA GLY A 385 1.70 -20.42 11.48
C GLY A 385 0.75 -20.48 10.29
N ASN A 386 -0.54 -20.80 10.49
CA ASN A 386 -1.51 -20.89 9.41
C ASN A 386 -2.79 -20.10 9.67
N PHE A 387 -3.31 -19.48 8.60
CA PHE A 387 -4.59 -18.78 8.60
C PHE A 387 -5.53 -19.47 7.62
N ARG A 388 -6.74 -19.75 8.06
CA ARG A 388 -7.73 -20.56 7.37
C ARG A 388 -9.10 -19.88 7.36
N ILE A 389 -9.89 -20.22 6.37
CA ILE A 389 -11.26 -19.73 6.18
C ILE A 389 -12.20 -20.93 6.24
N GLU A 390 -13.30 -20.84 6.98
CA GLU A 390 -14.31 -21.89 7.01
C GLU A 390 -15.04 -22.01 5.67
N CYS A 391 -15.41 -23.21 5.33
CA CYS A 391 -16.40 -23.45 4.29
C CYS A 391 -17.79 -22.98 4.73
N GLU A 392 -18.80 -23.08 3.85
CA GLU A 392 -20.20 -22.95 4.25
C GLU A 392 -20.55 -23.98 5.35
N SER A 393 -21.40 -23.59 6.28
CA SER A 393 -21.75 -24.38 7.47
C SER A 393 -22.30 -25.79 7.20
N VAL A 394 -22.79 -26.03 5.99
CA VAL A 394 -23.29 -27.34 5.54
C VAL A 394 -22.18 -28.35 5.26
N HIS A 395 -20.94 -27.89 5.08
CA HIS A 395 -19.78 -28.72 4.80
C HIS A 395 -19.10 -29.15 6.09
N LYS A 396 -19.67 -30.17 6.77
CA LYS A 396 -19.12 -30.74 8.01
C LYS A 396 -18.00 -31.75 7.71
N GLU A 397 -16.99 -31.86 8.60
CA GLU A 397 -15.88 -32.79 8.43
C GLU A 397 -16.37 -34.23 8.17
N ASN A 398 -17.27 -34.72 9.00
CA ASN A 398 -17.79 -36.10 8.87
C ASN A 398 -18.56 -36.39 7.58
N LYS A 399 -18.89 -35.37 6.77
CA LYS A 399 -19.48 -35.53 5.45
C LYS A 399 -18.43 -35.62 4.32
N TRP A 400 -17.25 -35.07 4.56
CA TRP A 400 -16.28 -34.83 3.51
C TRP A 400 -14.85 -35.30 3.84
N THR A 401 -14.70 -36.04 4.94
CA THR A 401 -13.45 -36.64 5.40
C THR A 401 -13.66 -38.10 5.69
N THR A 402 -12.79 -38.96 5.18
CA THR A 402 -12.89 -40.41 5.34
C THR A 402 -12.61 -40.88 6.77
N SER A 403 -13.16 -42.04 7.13
CA SER A 403 -12.93 -42.67 8.44
C SER A 403 -11.45 -42.96 8.67
N GLU A 404 -10.73 -43.35 7.61
CA GLU A 404 -9.30 -43.63 7.64
C GLU A 404 -8.46 -42.38 7.95
N LEU A 405 -8.88 -41.19 7.48
CA LEU A 405 -8.23 -39.95 7.86
C LEU A 405 -8.49 -39.59 9.33
N PHE A 406 -9.72 -39.81 9.83
CA PHE A 406 -10.03 -39.64 11.25
C PHE A 406 -9.21 -40.61 12.11
N GLU A 407 -9.10 -41.86 11.69
CA GLU A 407 -8.30 -42.87 12.38
C GLU A 407 -6.80 -42.50 12.38
N TYR A 408 -6.28 -42.07 11.25
CA TYR A 408 -4.88 -41.61 11.16
C TYR A 408 -4.55 -40.53 12.19
N PHE A 409 -5.44 -39.58 12.37
CA PHE A 409 -5.29 -38.48 13.33
C PHE A 409 -5.82 -38.78 14.74
N ASN A 410 -6.26 -39.98 14.99
CA ASN A 410 -6.87 -40.40 16.27
C ASN A 410 -8.04 -39.47 16.69
N VAL A 411 -8.89 -39.09 15.73
CA VAL A 411 -10.07 -38.25 15.93
C VAL A 411 -11.34 -39.12 15.93
N ASP A 412 -12.08 -39.11 17.02
CA ASP A 412 -13.39 -39.77 17.05
C ASP A 412 -14.37 -39.08 16.08
N ILE A 413 -15.02 -39.87 15.22
CA ILE A 413 -16.01 -39.41 14.24
C ILE A 413 -17.24 -38.73 14.93
N LYS A 414 -17.46 -38.99 16.21
CA LYS A 414 -18.48 -38.35 17.02
C LYS A 414 -18.01 -37.07 17.71
N SER A 415 -16.73 -36.74 17.64
CA SER A 415 -16.12 -35.59 18.31
C SER A 415 -16.65 -34.25 17.77
N SER A 416 -16.36 -33.19 18.51
CA SER A 416 -16.63 -31.81 18.05
C SER A 416 -15.88 -31.46 16.78
N ILE A 417 -14.65 -31.96 16.59
CA ILE A 417 -13.86 -31.78 15.37
C ILE A 417 -14.60 -32.37 14.17
N ALA A 418 -15.02 -33.64 14.26
CA ALA A 418 -15.71 -34.33 13.17
C ALA A 418 -17.08 -33.68 12.82
N LYS A 419 -17.74 -33.04 13.78
CA LYS A 419 -19.00 -32.32 13.60
C LYS A 419 -18.82 -30.84 13.20
N SER A 420 -17.61 -30.30 13.25
CA SER A 420 -17.34 -28.91 12.87
C SER A 420 -17.34 -28.69 11.36
N THR A 421 -17.42 -27.44 10.93
CA THR A 421 -17.35 -27.05 9.53
C THR A 421 -15.94 -27.27 9.00
N GLN A 422 -15.78 -27.81 7.77
CA GLN A 422 -14.47 -27.90 7.12
C GLN A 422 -13.87 -26.53 6.87
N LEU A 423 -12.54 -26.48 6.82
CA LEU A 423 -11.76 -25.33 6.41
C LEU A 423 -11.38 -25.50 4.93
N GLU A 424 -11.58 -24.45 4.14
CA GLU A 424 -11.26 -24.53 2.71
C GLU A 424 -9.75 -24.66 2.46
N ALA A 425 -9.39 -25.30 1.35
CA ALA A 425 -8.00 -25.36 0.88
C ALA A 425 -7.77 -24.53 -0.40
N THR A 426 -8.77 -23.74 -0.79
CA THR A 426 -8.70 -22.84 -1.96
C THR A 426 -7.77 -21.66 -1.70
N HIS A 427 -7.81 -21.12 -0.47
CA HIS A 427 -6.95 -20.02 -0.02
C HIS A 427 -6.36 -20.37 1.34
N ILE A 428 -5.04 -20.32 1.43
CA ILE A 428 -4.31 -20.62 2.68
C ILE A 428 -3.19 -19.59 2.82
N ILE A 429 -3.01 -19.06 4.03
CA ILE A 429 -1.84 -18.25 4.36
C ILE A 429 -0.99 -19.00 5.36
N PHE A 430 0.29 -19.15 5.06
CA PHE A 430 1.29 -19.69 5.98
C PHE A 430 2.32 -18.62 6.33
N LYS A 431 2.65 -18.52 7.62
CA LYS A 431 3.80 -17.78 8.14
C LYS A 431 4.92 -18.77 8.38
N LYS A 432 6.13 -18.52 7.86
CA LYS A 432 7.28 -19.36 8.15
C LYS A 432 7.65 -19.23 9.62
N ASN A 433 7.41 -20.28 10.38
CA ASN A 433 7.80 -20.44 11.77
C ASN A 433 7.86 -21.92 12.13
N THR A 434 8.26 -22.26 13.36
CA THR A 434 8.35 -23.64 13.84
C THR A 434 7.01 -24.36 13.72
N HIS A 435 5.90 -23.72 14.10
CA HIS A 435 4.56 -24.30 14.02
C HIS A 435 4.19 -24.73 12.59
N THR A 436 4.47 -23.88 11.59
CA THR A 436 4.24 -24.21 10.17
C THR A 436 5.09 -25.40 9.70
N ASN A 437 6.34 -25.45 10.14
CA ASN A 437 7.23 -26.55 9.81
C ASN A 437 6.70 -27.87 10.39
N ASP A 438 6.30 -27.89 11.64
CA ASP A 438 5.72 -29.07 12.31
C ASP A 438 4.41 -29.51 11.63
N TYR A 439 3.54 -28.54 11.32
CA TYR A 439 2.28 -28.76 10.62
C TYR A 439 2.48 -29.42 9.23
N LEU A 440 3.40 -28.91 8.42
CA LEU A 440 3.68 -29.46 7.10
C LEU A 440 4.46 -30.78 7.17
N ASN A 441 5.29 -30.96 8.19
CA ASN A 441 5.94 -32.25 8.43
C ASN A 441 4.92 -33.36 8.75
N GLU A 442 3.87 -33.05 9.52
CA GLU A 442 2.79 -34.03 9.75
C GLU A 442 2.02 -34.36 8.47
N TYR A 443 1.76 -33.36 7.62
CA TYR A 443 1.19 -33.62 6.29
C TYR A 443 2.09 -34.56 5.48
N LYS A 444 3.41 -34.32 5.46
CA LYS A 444 4.40 -35.16 4.77
C LYS A 444 4.46 -36.56 5.33
N LYS A 445 4.40 -36.73 6.67
CA LYS A 445 4.36 -38.04 7.32
C LYS A 445 3.12 -38.84 6.91
N LEU A 446 1.94 -38.18 6.85
CA LEU A 446 0.72 -38.82 6.38
C LEU A 446 0.89 -39.37 4.96
N LEU A 447 1.37 -38.56 4.02
CA LEU A 447 1.58 -38.98 2.64
C LEU A 447 2.66 -40.09 2.52
N ASN A 448 3.63 -40.10 3.41
CA ASN A 448 4.66 -41.16 3.44
C ASN A 448 4.11 -42.48 3.98
N LYS A 449 3.19 -42.42 4.94
CA LYS A 449 2.59 -43.61 5.55
C LYS A 449 1.54 -44.24 4.63
N ASP A 450 0.63 -43.44 4.11
CA ASP A 450 -0.38 -43.86 3.14
C ASP A 450 -0.81 -42.68 2.23
N PRO A 451 -0.22 -42.57 1.03
CA PRO A 451 -0.54 -41.50 0.10
C PRO A 451 -1.97 -41.58 -0.48
N TYR A 452 -2.61 -42.75 -0.35
CA TYR A 452 -3.98 -42.94 -0.85
C TYR A 452 -5.04 -42.29 0.04
N LEU A 453 -4.71 -41.85 1.26
CA LEU A 453 -5.62 -41.08 2.14
C LEU A 453 -6.07 -39.78 1.50
N ILE A 454 -5.30 -39.22 0.57
CA ILE A 454 -5.70 -38.01 -0.18
C ILE A 454 -6.61 -38.29 -1.37
N THR A 455 -6.77 -39.57 -1.76
CA THR A 455 -7.49 -39.98 -2.98
C THR A 455 -8.94 -40.39 -2.71
N ASP A 456 -9.61 -40.90 -3.74
CA ASP A 456 -10.95 -41.49 -3.64
C ASP A 456 -10.93 -42.95 -3.21
N LYS A 457 -9.78 -43.57 -2.97
CA LYS A 457 -9.63 -45.00 -2.70
C LYS A 457 -10.55 -45.47 -1.58
N TYR A 458 -10.67 -44.71 -0.54
CA TYR A 458 -11.42 -45.08 0.66
C TYR A 458 -12.89 -44.66 0.65
N ASN A 459 -13.36 -43.94 -0.39
CA ASN A 459 -14.74 -43.45 -0.44
C ASN A 459 -15.81 -44.53 -0.37
N SER A 460 -15.46 -45.79 -0.72
CA SER A 460 -16.42 -46.91 -0.85
C SER A 460 -16.43 -47.86 0.34
N PHE A 461 -15.61 -47.67 1.37
CA PHE A 461 -15.44 -48.61 2.47
C PHE A 461 -15.85 -47.99 3.82
N GLY A 462 -16.77 -48.66 4.54
CA GLY A 462 -16.99 -48.45 5.97
C GLY A 462 -17.17 -47.04 6.49
N GLN A 463 -17.63 -46.13 5.63
CA GLN A 463 -17.76 -44.75 5.99
C GLN A 463 -19.01 -44.48 6.84
N GLY A 464 -19.00 -43.39 7.63
CA GLY A 464 -20.16 -43.00 8.43
C GLY A 464 -21.37 -42.66 7.56
N GLU A 465 -22.59 -42.82 8.10
CA GLU A 465 -23.87 -42.60 7.37
C GLU A 465 -23.99 -41.23 6.71
N SER A 466 -23.38 -40.19 7.28
CA SER A 466 -23.42 -38.83 6.73
C SER A 466 -22.34 -38.56 5.68
N PHE A 467 -21.41 -39.50 5.45
CA PHE A 467 -20.30 -39.32 4.51
C PHE A 467 -20.79 -39.24 3.06
N LYS A 468 -20.16 -38.36 2.29
CA LYS A 468 -20.46 -38.16 0.85
C LYS A 468 -19.28 -38.51 -0.04
N GLU A 469 -18.17 -37.85 0.15
CA GLU A 469 -16.91 -38.08 -0.55
C GLU A 469 -15.75 -37.43 0.17
N ASN A 470 -14.52 -37.87 -0.09
CA ASN A 470 -13.31 -37.22 0.40
C ASN A 470 -13.06 -35.90 -0.34
N ARG A 471 -12.66 -34.88 0.39
CA ARG A 471 -12.25 -33.58 -0.17
C ARG A 471 -10.73 -33.43 -0.26
N HIS A 472 -10.03 -34.56 -0.29
CA HIS A 472 -8.61 -34.65 -0.63
C HIS A 472 -7.73 -33.79 0.27
N ASP A 473 -6.94 -32.89 -0.33
CA ASP A 473 -6.08 -31.93 0.37
C ASP A 473 -6.84 -31.07 1.37
N GLN A 474 -8.10 -30.69 1.08
CA GLN A 474 -8.92 -29.91 1.98
C GLN A 474 -9.21 -30.66 3.30
N SER A 475 -9.55 -31.96 3.23
CA SER A 475 -9.78 -32.79 4.41
C SER A 475 -8.53 -32.86 5.29
N ILE A 476 -7.36 -33.06 4.70
CA ILE A 476 -6.09 -33.14 5.44
C ILE A 476 -5.74 -31.79 6.06
N PHE A 477 -5.72 -30.71 5.27
CA PHE A 477 -5.40 -29.38 5.77
C PHE A 477 -6.40 -28.90 6.85
N SER A 478 -7.69 -29.24 6.72
CA SER A 478 -8.70 -28.88 7.67
C SER A 478 -8.50 -29.57 9.02
N LEU A 479 -8.30 -30.90 9.02
CA LEU A 479 -8.01 -31.65 10.24
C LEU A 479 -6.73 -31.18 10.92
N LEU A 480 -5.65 -31.01 10.16
CA LEU A 480 -4.39 -30.51 10.71
C LEU A 480 -4.55 -29.16 11.41
N SER A 481 -5.28 -28.21 10.81
CA SER A 481 -5.47 -26.90 11.41
C SER A 481 -6.31 -26.94 12.71
N LYS A 482 -7.19 -27.94 12.84
CA LYS A 482 -8.01 -28.14 14.05
C LYS A 482 -7.27 -28.88 15.16
N ILE A 483 -6.33 -29.73 14.80
CA ILE A 483 -5.56 -30.56 15.73
C ILE A 483 -4.32 -29.81 16.22
N TYR A 484 -3.57 -29.22 15.30
CA TYR A 484 -2.31 -28.51 15.60
C TYR A 484 -2.54 -27.02 15.90
N GLY A 485 -3.70 -26.49 15.56
CA GLY A 485 -4.05 -25.08 15.69
C GLY A 485 -3.87 -24.27 14.42
N GLY A 486 -4.60 -23.18 14.33
CA GLY A 486 -4.57 -22.22 13.24
C GLY A 486 -5.52 -21.07 13.51
N GLU A 487 -5.26 -19.92 12.90
CA GLU A 487 -6.18 -18.80 12.92
C GLU A 487 -7.32 -19.03 11.93
N ILE A 488 -8.54 -19.08 12.44
CA ILE A 488 -9.72 -19.44 11.66
C ILE A 488 -10.70 -18.28 11.66
N VAL A 489 -11.16 -17.91 10.46
CA VAL A 489 -12.27 -16.95 10.28
C VAL A 489 -13.45 -17.65 9.60
N SER A 490 -14.64 -17.10 9.80
CA SER A 490 -15.86 -17.59 9.15
C SER A 490 -15.75 -17.49 7.62
N ASN A 491 -16.72 -18.08 6.89
CA ASN A 491 -16.74 -18.04 5.42
C ASN A 491 -16.75 -16.62 4.87
N GLU A 492 -15.67 -16.26 4.19
CA GLU A 492 -15.47 -14.97 3.53
C GLU A 492 -15.05 -15.11 2.06
N THR A 493 -15.31 -16.26 1.42
CA THR A 493 -14.85 -16.58 0.06
C THR A 493 -15.94 -17.04 -0.90
N HIS A 494 -16.99 -17.69 -0.38
CA HIS A 494 -18.13 -18.18 -1.15
C HIS A 494 -19.36 -17.34 -0.88
N PHE A 495 -19.81 -16.58 -1.90
CA PHE A 495 -20.93 -15.64 -1.79
C PHE A 495 -21.98 -15.96 -2.84
N MET A 496 -22.68 -17.08 -2.68
CA MET A 496 -23.65 -17.54 -3.68
C MET A 496 -24.78 -16.53 -3.93
N ASP A 497 -25.19 -15.75 -2.90
CA ASP A 497 -26.37 -14.89 -2.95
C ASP A 497 -26.15 -13.40 -2.64
N LYS A 498 -24.92 -12.95 -2.32
CA LYS A 498 -24.65 -11.58 -1.86
C LYS A 498 -23.50 -10.91 -2.63
N ARG A 499 -23.77 -10.47 -3.84
CA ARG A 499 -22.76 -9.84 -4.74
C ARG A 499 -22.06 -8.61 -4.13
N ASN A 500 -22.75 -7.83 -3.29
CA ASN A 500 -22.18 -6.62 -2.71
C ASN A 500 -21.16 -6.89 -1.60
N ASP A 501 -21.30 -7.98 -0.86
CA ASP A 501 -20.39 -8.33 0.23
C ASP A 501 -19.02 -8.79 -0.29
N GLN A 502 -18.96 -9.34 -1.51
CA GLN A 502 -17.71 -9.82 -2.13
C GLN A 502 -16.65 -8.72 -2.26
N LEU A 503 -17.08 -7.47 -2.42
CA LEU A 503 -16.18 -6.32 -2.56
C LEU A 503 -15.35 -6.04 -1.29
N ASN A 504 -15.81 -6.54 -0.14
CA ASN A 504 -15.17 -6.33 1.14
C ASN A 504 -14.07 -7.35 1.45
N TYR A 505 -13.98 -8.45 0.67
CA TYR A 505 -13.09 -9.57 0.97
C TYR A 505 -12.02 -9.78 -0.10
N PRO A 506 -10.79 -10.17 0.30
CA PRO A 506 -9.66 -10.28 -0.62
C PRO A 506 -9.66 -11.55 -1.46
N PHE A 507 -10.24 -12.64 -0.98
CA PHE A 507 -10.26 -13.93 -1.66
C PHE A 507 -11.66 -14.27 -2.17
N LEU A 508 -11.75 -14.70 -3.42
CA LEU A 508 -13.02 -15.01 -4.08
C LEU A 508 -12.94 -16.39 -4.75
N ALA A 509 -13.70 -17.36 -4.24
CA ALA A 509 -13.78 -18.71 -4.77
C ALA A 509 -14.74 -18.80 -5.96
N VAL A 510 -14.44 -18.15 -7.05
CA VAL A 510 -15.31 -17.95 -8.22
C VAL A 510 -15.33 -19.10 -9.25
N ARG A 511 -14.61 -20.21 -8.99
CA ARG A 511 -14.55 -21.44 -9.82
C ARG A 511 -14.47 -21.18 -11.33
N LYS A 512 -13.44 -20.46 -11.77
CA LYS A 512 -13.19 -20.23 -13.20
C LYS A 512 -12.75 -21.52 -13.88
N HIS A 513 -13.55 -22.01 -14.81
CA HIS A 513 -13.20 -23.16 -15.65
C HIS A 513 -13.02 -22.65 -17.09
N GLY A 514 -11.85 -22.90 -17.68
CA GLY A 514 -11.62 -22.67 -19.10
C GLY A 514 -11.59 -23.99 -19.83
N HIS A 515 -12.69 -24.45 -20.36
CA HIS A 515 -12.80 -25.72 -21.07
C HIS A 515 -12.89 -25.58 -22.60
N GLY A 516 -12.35 -24.54 -23.20
CA GLY A 516 -12.32 -24.45 -24.65
C GLY A 516 -11.94 -23.09 -25.21
N LEU A 517 -11.76 -23.03 -26.53
CA LEU A 517 -11.41 -21.80 -27.23
C LEU A 517 -12.46 -20.70 -27.04
N LYS A 518 -13.73 -21.09 -27.00
CA LYS A 518 -14.87 -20.17 -26.77
C LYS A 518 -14.83 -19.56 -25.36
N ASP A 519 -14.54 -20.37 -24.34
CA ASP A 519 -14.43 -19.89 -22.95
C ASP A 519 -13.18 -19.04 -22.76
N SER A 520 -12.07 -19.39 -23.42
CA SER A 520 -10.86 -18.58 -23.45
C SER A 520 -11.07 -17.22 -24.13
N VAL A 521 -11.83 -17.17 -25.22
CA VAL A 521 -12.19 -15.93 -25.93
C VAL A 521 -13.17 -15.11 -25.10
N LYS A 522 -14.19 -15.72 -24.52
CA LYS A 522 -15.14 -15.07 -23.62
C LYS A 522 -14.45 -14.52 -22.38
N PHE A 523 -13.51 -15.27 -21.84
CA PHE A 523 -12.65 -14.85 -20.75
C PHE A 523 -11.75 -13.65 -21.12
N LEU A 524 -11.10 -13.67 -22.29
CA LEU A 524 -10.26 -12.58 -22.78
C LEU A 524 -11.06 -11.31 -23.10
N ILE A 525 -12.28 -11.44 -23.64
CA ILE A 525 -13.17 -10.31 -23.87
C ILE A 525 -13.62 -9.70 -22.54
N ASN A 526 -14.00 -10.53 -21.60
CA ASN A 526 -14.31 -10.09 -20.24
C ASN A 526 -13.08 -9.55 -19.52
N TYR A 527 -11.87 -10.09 -19.75
CA TYR A 527 -10.63 -9.60 -19.19
C TYR A 527 -10.35 -8.13 -19.55
N LYS A 528 -10.62 -7.70 -20.77
CA LYS A 528 -10.51 -6.28 -21.15
C LYS A 528 -11.48 -5.40 -20.35
N ASN A 529 -12.65 -5.91 -20.00
CA ASN A 529 -13.65 -5.21 -19.18
C ASN A 529 -13.34 -5.31 -17.68
N ILE A 530 -12.63 -6.38 -17.24
CA ILE A 530 -12.27 -6.68 -15.85
C ILE A 530 -11.04 -5.91 -15.38
N LYS A 531 -10.23 -5.41 -16.27
CA LYS A 531 -9.13 -4.49 -15.90
C LYS A 531 -9.61 -3.29 -15.07
N TYR A 532 -10.92 -3.11 -14.97
CA TYR A 532 -11.60 -2.06 -14.21
C TYR A 532 -12.57 -2.56 -13.13
N SER A 533 -12.79 -3.89 -13.02
CA SER A 533 -13.63 -4.47 -11.95
C SER A 533 -13.18 -5.89 -11.64
N PRO A 534 -12.55 -6.14 -10.48
CA PRO A 534 -12.09 -7.48 -10.10
C PRO A 534 -13.22 -8.47 -9.77
N VAL A 535 -14.46 -8.05 -9.82
CA VAL A 535 -15.61 -8.74 -9.21
C VAL A 535 -16.50 -9.50 -10.18
N TYR A 536 -16.38 -9.34 -11.48
CA TYR A 536 -17.33 -9.96 -12.41
C TYR A 536 -16.77 -11.13 -13.18
N PHE A 537 -17.15 -12.34 -12.70
CA PHE A 537 -17.24 -13.54 -13.51
C PHE A 537 -18.40 -14.41 -13.02
N GLN A 538 -19.49 -14.29 -13.69
CA GLN A 538 -20.44 -15.37 -13.88
C GLN A 538 -20.44 -15.78 -15.34
#